data_b0b8c71810e4285438759e06b5dd1f4e
#
_entry.id   b0b8c71810e4285438759e06b5dd1f4e
#
_cell.length_a   1.000
_cell.length_b   1.000
_cell.length_c   1.000
_cell.angle_alpha   90.00
_cell.angle_beta   90.00
_cell.angle_gamma   90.00
#
_symmetry.space_group_name_H-M   'P 1'
#
loop_
_entity.id
_entity.type
_entity.pdbx_description
1 polymer ?
#
loop_
_entity_poly.entity_id
_entity_poly.type
_entity_poly.pdbx_seq_one_letter_code
_entity_poly.pdbx_strand_id
1 'polypeptide(L)'
;MKKVFSFLRSMKFGMIMLVLILVLCFAGSMIVQGRESTEYIARYGETGSRLICALGLDHVFTSPAFLIAAALFGINLTDCSISRFRATLKMSGTFESRSAEAALAHPLTADDGKRLAAFLEKRNYHRKEVGNSCLYMRGRIGFWGSFAMHLSILLVLAVGTLVIVFAKVQDLTVMPGESAFLDDGTEIHVDSFRTTDESGTLDYMSEISVILPDGENSGSHEVRVNEPLRFGNYKFYQQSDGTIGSGVIINEENGEENSIALDEECFLTLDGATGIYYQGLYPGFKYDEDGQLLINTGSSEDYSNPVYLIARVTEEGMETVPLFVGDEASAGGMTLKVNEAVTAPGLRIKQMPGVMLGLLYVVFTLMVASLWLTFFCSPVCIRIADGGFAISSPKPQTGLLLELETEGFIAGLSGEEDTADSSK
;
A
#
# COMPACT_ATOMS: atom_id res chain seq x y z
N MET A 1 7.79 36.77 4.49
CA MET A 1 8.09 35.69 3.51
C MET A 1 9.37 34.91 3.82
N LYS A 2 10.56 35.54 4.00
CA LYS A 2 11.83 34.81 4.26
C LYS A 2 11.79 33.87 5.49
N LYS A 3 11.12 34.25 6.61
CA LYS A 3 11.00 33.41 7.82
C LYS A 3 10.13 32.17 7.59
N VAL A 4 9.05 32.27 6.80
CA VAL A 4 8.17 31.13 6.46
C VAL A 4 8.93 30.14 5.58
N PHE A 5 9.63 30.61 4.56
CA PHE A 5 10.47 29.76 3.71
C PHE A 5 11.58 29.04 4.52
N SER A 6 12.20 29.76 5.45
CA SER A 6 13.21 29.16 6.34
C SER A 6 12.60 28.09 7.24
N PHE A 7 11.37 28.27 7.73
CA PHE A 7 10.66 27.27 8.55
C PHE A 7 10.29 26.05 7.72
N LEU A 8 9.72 26.22 6.52
CA LEU A 8 9.37 25.12 5.61
C LEU A 8 10.58 24.24 5.22
N ARG A 9 11.77 24.83 5.21
CA ARG A 9 13.05 24.14 4.93
C ARG A 9 13.70 23.55 6.18
N SER A 10 13.07 23.64 7.34
CA SER A 10 13.64 23.19 8.59
C SER A 10 13.37 21.70 8.84
N MET A 11 14.28 21.04 9.53
CA MET A 11 14.12 19.65 9.99
C MET A 11 12.93 19.52 10.94
N LYS A 12 12.61 20.57 11.73
CA LYS A 12 11.44 20.58 12.62
C LYS A 12 10.14 20.48 11.84
N PHE A 13 10.02 21.24 10.74
CA PHE A 13 8.85 21.16 9.85
C PHE A 13 8.70 19.78 9.24
N GLY A 14 9.79 19.18 8.73
CA GLY A 14 9.78 17.82 8.19
C GLY A 14 9.31 16.78 9.20
N MET A 15 9.77 16.87 10.46
CA MET A 15 9.31 15.99 11.53
C MET A 15 7.82 16.16 11.84
N ILE A 16 7.31 17.41 11.87
CA ILE A 16 5.88 17.69 12.08
C ILE A 16 5.05 17.07 10.97
N MET A 17 5.45 17.25 9.71
CA MET A 17 4.73 16.68 8.56
C MET A 17 4.76 15.15 8.57
N LEU A 18 5.89 14.56 8.93
CA LEU A 18 6.00 13.10 9.08
C LEU A 18 5.03 12.56 10.14
N VAL A 19 4.99 13.19 11.31
CA VAL A 19 4.05 12.80 12.38
C VAL A 19 2.60 12.95 11.91
N LEU A 20 2.28 14.06 11.24
CA LEU A 20 0.93 14.29 10.68
C LEU A 20 0.54 13.19 9.69
N ILE A 21 1.42 12.84 8.75
CA ILE A 21 1.18 11.77 7.78
C ILE A 21 0.99 10.43 8.49
N LEU A 22 1.83 10.12 9.50
CA LEU A 22 1.67 8.88 10.28
C LEU A 22 0.33 8.81 11.00
N VAL A 23 -0.14 9.92 11.60
CA VAL A 23 -1.45 10.00 12.24
C VAL A 23 -2.58 9.78 11.23
N LEU A 24 -2.48 10.40 10.05
CA LEU A 24 -3.46 10.20 8.96
C LEU A 24 -3.44 8.76 8.44
N CYS A 25 -2.26 8.16 8.25
CA CYS A 25 -2.13 6.76 7.87
C CYS A 25 -2.75 5.81 8.92
N PHE A 26 -2.52 6.09 10.20
CA PHE A 26 -3.11 5.31 11.29
C PHE A 26 -4.64 5.42 11.29
N ALA A 27 -5.19 6.64 11.15
CA ALA A 27 -6.63 6.86 11.05
C ALA A 27 -7.23 6.12 9.83
N GLY A 28 -6.57 6.23 8.65
CA GLY A 28 -6.99 5.53 7.44
C GLY A 28 -6.90 4.00 7.50
N SER A 29 -6.07 3.47 8.40
CA SER A 29 -5.99 2.02 8.65
C SER A 29 -7.05 1.53 9.64
N MET A 30 -7.53 2.39 10.53
CA MET A 30 -8.56 2.06 11.52
C MET A 30 -9.98 2.16 10.96
N ILE A 31 -10.18 3.08 10.03
CA ILE A 31 -11.48 3.34 9.40
C ILE A 31 -11.52 2.61 8.06
N VAL A 32 -12.56 1.84 7.82
CA VAL A 32 -12.77 1.19 6.52
C VAL A 32 -12.90 2.26 5.46
N GLN A 33 -12.17 2.14 4.37
CA GLN A 33 -12.07 3.17 3.32
C GLN A 33 -13.03 2.89 2.17
N GLY A 34 -13.68 3.96 1.65
CA GLY A 34 -14.46 3.91 0.41
C GLY A 34 -15.74 3.10 0.52
N ARG A 35 -16.43 3.16 1.66
CA ARG A 35 -17.75 2.56 1.86
C ARG A 35 -18.87 3.58 1.68
N GLU A 36 -20.08 3.13 1.51
CA GLU A 36 -21.26 3.98 1.48
C GLU A 36 -21.55 4.64 2.83
N SER A 37 -22.20 5.80 2.81
CA SER A 37 -22.55 6.55 4.02
C SER A 37 -23.40 5.76 5.00
N THR A 38 -24.25 4.87 4.49
CA THR A 38 -25.12 3.97 5.24
C THR A 38 -24.35 3.00 6.13
N GLU A 39 -23.25 2.42 5.61
CA GLU A 39 -22.40 1.52 6.39
C GLU A 39 -21.66 2.26 7.52
N TYR A 40 -21.23 3.50 7.27
CA TYR A 40 -20.62 4.32 8.33
C TYR A 40 -21.64 4.68 9.43
N ILE A 41 -22.91 4.94 9.06
CA ILE A 41 -23.98 5.20 10.03
C ILE A 41 -24.25 3.95 10.87
N ALA A 42 -24.34 2.79 10.25
CA ALA A 42 -24.57 1.53 10.96
C ALA A 42 -23.44 1.21 11.96
N ARG A 43 -22.17 1.48 11.59
CA ARG A 43 -21.01 1.12 12.42
C ARG A 43 -20.63 2.17 13.45
N TYR A 44 -20.76 3.47 13.13
CA TYR A 44 -20.27 4.58 13.97
C TYR A 44 -21.36 5.53 14.44
N GLY A 45 -22.62 5.25 14.07
CA GLY A 45 -23.77 6.11 14.33
C GLY A 45 -23.78 7.37 13.45
N GLU A 46 -24.89 8.09 13.44
CA GLU A 46 -25.09 9.26 12.57
C GLU A 46 -24.06 10.38 12.80
N THR A 47 -23.75 10.67 14.06
CA THR A 47 -22.77 11.71 14.43
C THR A 47 -21.34 11.29 14.05
N GLY A 48 -20.98 10.02 14.26
CA GLY A 48 -19.69 9.47 13.90
C GLY A 48 -19.47 9.46 12.39
N SER A 49 -20.47 9.01 11.63
CA SER A 49 -20.45 9.01 10.17
C SER A 49 -20.27 10.41 9.61
N ARG A 50 -21.04 11.39 10.08
CA ARG A 50 -20.90 12.80 9.68
C ARG A 50 -19.50 13.35 9.94
N LEU A 51 -18.88 13.02 11.07
CA LEU A 51 -17.53 13.47 11.40
C LEU A 51 -16.48 12.81 10.49
N ILE A 52 -16.59 11.50 10.24
CA ILE A 52 -15.72 10.75 9.35
C ILE A 52 -15.74 11.35 7.94
N CYS A 53 -16.92 11.53 7.35
CA CYS A 53 -17.07 12.12 6.02
C CYS A 53 -16.63 13.59 5.96
N ALA A 54 -16.97 14.40 6.96
CA ALA A 54 -16.60 15.83 7.00
C ALA A 54 -15.08 16.04 7.10
N LEU A 55 -14.36 15.13 7.74
CA LEU A 55 -12.89 15.16 7.84
C LEU A 55 -12.19 14.42 6.70
N GLY A 56 -12.94 13.78 5.78
CA GLY A 56 -12.39 12.96 4.70
C GLY A 56 -11.65 11.73 5.20
N LEU A 57 -12.07 11.18 6.36
CA LEU A 57 -11.47 9.98 6.95
C LEU A 57 -11.99 8.69 6.32
N ASP A 58 -13.04 8.76 5.53
CA ASP A 58 -13.60 7.72 4.67
C ASP A 58 -12.73 7.46 3.43
N HIS A 59 -11.91 8.45 3.01
CA HIS A 59 -10.92 8.31 1.93
C HIS A 59 -9.63 9.06 2.26
N VAL A 60 -9.03 8.75 3.39
CA VAL A 60 -7.84 9.45 3.91
C VAL A 60 -6.75 9.61 2.86
N PHE A 61 -6.39 8.53 2.16
CA PHE A 61 -5.24 8.51 1.24
C PHE A 61 -5.44 9.34 -0.05
N THR A 62 -6.68 9.65 -0.40
CA THR A 62 -7.04 10.53 -1.52
C THR A 62 -7.55 11.89 -1.05
N SER A 63 -7.67 12.11 0.26
CA SER A 63 -8.13 13.39 0.82
C SER A 63 -7.17 14.54 0.50
N PRO A 64 -7.70 15.76 0.25
CA PRO A 64 -6.85 16.93 0.02
C PRO A 64 -5.86 17.19 1.16
N ALA A 65 -6.25 16.91 2.41
CA ALA A 65 -5.39 17.07 3.59
C ALA A 65 -4.16 16.17 3.53
N PHE A 66 -4.35 14.89 3.20
CA PHE A 66 -3.26 13.93 3.05
C PHE A 66 -2.34 14.30 1.87
N LEU A 67 -2.92 14.63 0.72
CA LEU A 67 -2.15 14.98 -0.49
C LEU A 67 -1.31 16.24 -0.29
N ILE A 68 -1.88 17.28 0.37
CA ILE A 68 -1.15 18.51 0.70
C ILE A 68 -0.03 18.22 1.69
N ALA A 69 -0.28 17.43 2.75
CA ALA A 69 0.73 17.05 3.71
C ALA A 69 1.88 16.25 3.05
N ALA A 70 1.55 15.29 2.19
CA ALA A 70 2.51 14.50 1.44
C ALA A 70 3.35 15.37 0.48
N ALA A 71 2.73 16.30 -0.25
CA ALA A 71 3.41 17.22 -1.14
C ALA A 71 4.37 18.17 -0.38
N LEU A 72 3.92 18.76 0.72
CA LEU A 72 4.75 19.63 1.57
C LEU A 72 5.92 18.86 2.19
N PHE A 73 5.68 17.63 2.64
CA PHE A 73 6.73 16.75 3.13
C PHE A 73 7.74 16.39 2.03
N GLY A 74 7.26 16.05 0.83
CA GLY A 74 8.12 15.76 -0.33
C GLY A 74 9.02 16.95 -0.71
N ILE A 75 8.47 18.17 -0.71
CA ILE A 75 9.25 19.42 -0.98
C ILE A 75 10.32 19.60 0.11
N ASN A 76 9.94 19.50 1.39
CA ASN A 76 10.88 19.60 2.51
C ASN A 76 11.99 18.54 2.41
N LEU A 77 11.62 17.29 2.14
CA LEU A 77 12.55 16.18 2.03
C LEU A 77 13.52 16.35 0.85
N THR A 78 13.05 16.88 -0.26
CA THR A 78 13.88 17.21 -1.44
C THR A 78 14.95 18.25 -1.08
N ASP A 79 14.56 19.34 -0.41
CA ASP A 79 15.51 20.38 0.02
C ASP A 79 16.51 19.83 1.05
N CYS A 80 16.04 19.03 2.01
CA CYS A 80 16.91 18.32 2.95
C CYS A 80 17.90 17.38 2.23
N SER A 81 17.44 16.64 1.22
CA SER A 81 18.27 15.73 0.42
C SER A 81 19.39 16.48 -0.32
N ILE A 82 19.06 17.59 -0.96
CA ILE A 82 20.05 18.45 -1.65
C ILE A 82 21.09 18.99 -0.65
N SER A 83 20.62 19.45 0.49
CA SER A 83 21.49 19.98 1.54
C SER A 83 22.42 18.89 2.11
N ARG A 84 21.90 17.70 2.33
CA ARG A 84 22.66 16.52 2.78
C ARG A 84 23.67 16.06 1.73
N PHE A 85 23.29 16.02 0.47
CA PHE A 85 24.21 15.69 -0.62
C PHE A 85 25.42 16.61 -0.64
N ARG A 86 25.20 17.94 -0.60
CA ARG A 86 26.28 18.94 -0.56
C ARG A 86 27.16 18.80 0.67
N ALA A 87 26.54 18.57 1.85
CA ALA A 87 27.27 18.36 3.09
C ALA A 87 28.14 17.08 3.03
N THR A 88 27.57 15.99 2.50
CA THR A 88 28.27 14.71 2.32
C THR A 88 29.47 14.84 1.40
N LEU A 89 29.32 15.50 0.26
CA LEU A 89 30.44 15.77 -0.67
C LEU A 89 31.56 16.53 0.03
N LYS A 90 31.24 17.60 0.77
CA LYS A 90 32.21 18.41 1.48
C LYS A 90 32.91 17.57 2.59
N MET A 91 32.16 16.87 3.41
CA MET A 91 32.67 16.05 4.49
C MET A 91 33.55 14.90 3.99
N SER A 92 33.09 14.16 3.00
CA SER A 92 33.84 13.06 2.39
C SER A 92 35.14 13.53 1.73
N GLY A 93 35.12 14.71 1.08
CA GLY A 93 36.30 15.28 0.43
C GLY A 93 37.33 15.84 1.40
N THR A 94 36.91 16.35 2.58
CA THR A 94 37.83 16.96 3.56
C THR A 94 38.20 16.04 4.75
N PHE A 95 37.59 14.86 4.83
CA PHE A 95 37.78 13.95 5.96
C PHE A 95 39.23 13.49 6.12
N GLU A 96 39.84 13.11 5.02
CA GLU A 96 41.21 12.62 4.99
C GLU A 96 42.21 13.69 5.43
N SER A 97 42.16 14.90 4.86
CA SER A 97 43.05 16.01 5.23
C SER A 97 42.89 16.42 6.69
N ARG A 98 41.64 16.50 7.18
CA ARG A 98 41.38 16.79 8.61
C ARG A 98 41.92 15.71 9.52
N SER A 99 41.77 14.44 9.14
CA SER A 99 42.32 13.34 9.94
C SER A 99 43.82 13.30 9.93
N ALA A 100 44.46 13.72 8.82
CA ALA A 100 45.92 13.85 8.74
C ALA A 100 46.48 14.97 9.63
N GLU A 101 45.69 16.01 9.90
CA GLU A 101 46.06 17.16 10.75
C GLU A 101 45.62 17.00 12.21
N ALA A 102 44.87 15.90 12.53
CA ALA A 102 44.39 15.67 13.89
C ALA A 102 45.53 15.59 14.89
N ALA A 103 45.41 16.27 16.04
CA ALA A 103 46.40 16.20 17.10
C ALA A 103 46.47 14.78 17.68
N LEU A 104 47.65 14.28 17.97
CA LEU A 104 47.86 13.00 18.61
C LEU A 104 47.33 13.07 20.04
N ALA A 105 46.33 12.31 20.34
CA ALA A 105 45.63 12.32 21.64
C ALA A 105 46.24 11.26 22.61
N HIS A 106 46.77 10.18 22.04
CA HIS A 106 47.24 9.03 22.81
C HIS A 106 48.69 8.75 22.50
N PRO A 107 49.56 8.65 23.53
CA PRO A 107 50.98 8.30 23.34
C PRO A 107 51.08 6.83 22.89
N LEU A 108 52.08 6.55 22.05
CA LEU A 108 52.29 5.22 21.48
C LEU A 108 53.80 5.01 21.29
N THR A 109 54.31 3.85 21.72
CA THR A 109 55.67 3.46 21.42
C THR A 109 55.83 3.02 19.95
N ALA A 110 57.02 3.04 19.41
CA ALA A 110 57.25 2.65 18.01
C ALA A 110 56.87 1.18 17.73
N ASP A 111 57.02 0.32 18.72
CA ASP A 111 56.73 -1.11 18.61
C ASP A 111 55.24 -1.41 18.72
N ASP A 112 54.54 -0.74 19.64
CA ASP A 112 53.07 -0.80 19.74
C ASP A 112 52.41 -0.20 18.49
N GLY A 113 53.02 0.82 17.88
CA GLY A 113 52.58 1.38 16.62
C GLY A 113 52.56 0.37 15.47
N LYS A 114 53.61 -0.48 15.39
CA LYS A 114 53.64 -1.57 14.39
C LYS A 114 52.57 -2.65 14.66
N ARG A 115 52.39 -3.01 15.95
CA ARG A 115 51.37 -4.00 16.35
C ARG A 115 49.95 -3.47 16.09
N LEU A 116 49.68 -2.19 16.42
CA LEU A 116 48.41 -1.54 16.11
C LEU A 116 48.17 -1.47 14.61
N ALA A 117 49.16 -1.13 13.81
CA ALA A 117 49.10 -1.11 12.36
C ALA A 117 48.69 -2.48 11.79
N ALA A 118 49.34 -3.55 12.21
CA ALA A 118 49.03 -4.92 11.83
C ALA A 118 47.60 -5.35 12.24
N PHE A 119 47.17 -4.96 13.44
CA PHE A 119 45.80 -5.19 13.93
C PHE A 119 44.74 -4.51 13.05
N LEU A 120 44.99 -3.24 12.65
CA LEU A 120 44.04 -2.48 11.79
C LEU A 120 44.00 -3.06 10.38
N GLU A 121 45.14 -3.48 9.82
CA GLU A 121 45.19 -4.13 8.50
C GLU A 121 44.39 -5.45 8.50
N LYS A 122 44.54 -6.27 9.56
CA LYS A 122 43.76 -7.51 9.75
C LYS A 122 42.24 -7.26 9.82
N ARG A 123 41.82 -6.06 10.25
CA ARG A 123 40.42 -5.64 10.34
C ARG A 123 39.91 -4.88 9.11
N ASN A 124 40.61 -4.98 7.98
CA ASN A 124 40.28 -4.36 6.71
C ASN A 124 40.24 -2.82 6.74
N TYR A 125 41.15 -2.19 7.50
CA TYR A 125 41.37 -0.77 7.36
C TYR A 125 42.30 -0.51 6.17
N HIS A 126 41.95 0.46 5.35
CA HIS A 126 42.76 0.88 4.21
C HIS A 126 43.86 1.81 4.69
N ARG A 127 45.11 1.38 4.50
CA ARG A 127 46.29 2.17 4.82
C ARG A 127 46.59 3.21 3.73
N LYS A 128 46.91 4.43 4.13
CA LYS A 128 47.41 5.51 3.27
C LYS A 128 48.53 6.29 3.99
N GLU A 129 49.64 6.48 3.34
CA GLU A 129 50.76 7.28 3.87
C GLU A 129 50.55 8.75 3.54
N VAL A 130 50.69 9.64 4.53
CA VAL A 130 50.57 11.08 4.40
C VAL A 130 51.64 11.76 5.23
N GLY A 131 52.70 12.25 4.56
CA GLY A 131 53.87 12.82 5.22
C GLY A 131 54.55 11.79 6.15
N ASN A 132 54.76 12.15 7.41
CA ASN A 132 55.36 11.29 8.46
C ASN A 132 54.32 10.47 9.24
N SER A 133 53.09 10.30 8.71
CA SER A 133 52.05 9.55 9.41
C SER A 133 51.36 8.58 8.47
N CYS A 134 50.80 7.49 9.05
CA CYS A 134 49.95 6.54 8.34
C CYS A 134 48.51 6.73 8.77
N LEU A 135 47.61 6.82 7.80
CA LEU A 135 46.16 6.87 8.01
C LEU A 135 45.53 5.49 7.72
N TYR A 136 44.80 4.99 8.69
CA TYR A 136 44.01 3.74 8.57
C TYR A 136 42.55 4.09 8.55
N MET A 137 41.88 3.90 7.39
CA MET A 137 40.53 4.36 7.16
C MET A 137 39.57 3.19 6.89
N ARG A 138 38.36 3.27 7.46
CA ARG A 138 37.28 2.31 7.25
C ARG A 138 35.91 3.02 7.17
N GLY A 139 34.96 2.38 6.51
CA GLY A 139 33.54 2.81 6.54
C GLY A 139 33.23 4.10 5.77
N ARG A 140 34.05 4.57 4.84
CA ARG A 140 33.84 5.83 4.09
C ARG A 140 32.50 5.91 3.38
N ILE A 141 31.94 4.76 2.98
CA ILE A 141 30.60 4.69 2.36
C ILE A 141 29.49 5.19 3.31
N GLY A 142 29.69 5.11 4.61
CA GLY A 142 28.76 5.59 5.64
C GLY A 142 28.50 7.09 5.63
N PHE A 143 29.34 7.90 4.96
CA PHE A 143 29.02 9.31 4.71
C PHE A 143 27.73 9.47 3.91
N TRP A 144 27.44 8.54 3.01
CA TRP A 144 26.30 8.56 2.12
C TRP A 144 25.00 8.05 2.75
N GLY A 145 25.07 7.39 3.91
CA GLY A 145 23.92 6.77 4.55
C GLY A 145 22.76 7.75 4.78
N SER A 146 23.04 8.92 5.38
CA SER A 146 22.00 9.92 5.64
C SER A 146 21.38 10.50 4.37
N PHE A 147 22.18 10.70 3.31
CA PHE A 147 21.66 11.14 2.01
C PHE A 147 20.81 10.04 1.35
N ALA A 148 21.31 8.80 1.32
CA ALA A 148 20.61 7.66 0.75
C ALA A 148 19.27 7.42 1.46
N MET A 149 19.21 7.62 2.78
CA MET A 149 17.98 7.51 3.57
C MET A 149 16.92 8.54 3.13
N HIS A 150 17.29 9.80 3.01
CA HIS A 150 16.37 10.84 2.55
C HIS A 150 15.90 10.59 1.11
N LEU A 151 16.81 10.18 0.24
CA LEU A 151 16.50 9.84 -1.14
C LEU A 151 15.56 8.65 -1.24
N SER A 152 15.79 7.58 -0.45
CA SER A 152 14.92 6.40 -0.46
C SER A 152 13.51 6.71 0.04
N ILE A 153 13.34 7.54 1.08
CA ILE A 153 12.02 7.99 1.53
C ILE A 153 11.31 8.79 0.43
N LEU A 154 12.03 9.68 -0.25
CA LEU A 154 11.46 10.44 -1.37
C LEU A 154 11.00 9.52 -2.51
N LEU A 155 11.79 8.51 -2.84
CA LEU A 155 11.43 7.50 -3.84
C LEU A 155 10.23 6.65 -3.40
N VAL A 156 10.13 6.27 -2.12
CA VAL A 156 8.96 5.56 -1.58
C VAL A 156 7.70 6.41 -1.77
N LEU A 157 7.75 7.70 -1.46
CA LEU A 157 6.62 8.61 -1.68
C LEU A 157 6.25 8.71 -3.16
N ALA A 158 7.23 8.88 -4.04
CA ALA A 158 6.99 8.99 -5.48
C ALA A 158 6.40 7.71 -6.07
N VAL A 159 7.02 6.55 -5.80
CA VAL A 159 6.52 5.25 -6.29
C VAL A 159 5.18 4.91 -5.66
N GLY A 160 4.99 5.17 -4.35
CA GLY A 160 3.71 4.95 -3.68
C GLY A 160 2.58 5.78 -4.30
N THR A 161 2.85 7.04 -4.65
CA THR A 161 1.88 7.88 -5.38
C THR A 161 1.56 7.30 -6.76
N LEU A 162 2.57 6.85 -7.50
CA LEU A 162 2.35 6.20 -8.80
C LEU A 162 1.51 4.94 -8.67
N VAL A 163 1.75 4.11 -7.65
CA VAL A 163 0.94 2.92 -7.37
C VAL A 163 -0.53 3.29 -7.16
N ILE A 164 -0.81 4.35 -6.39
CA ILE A 164 -2.19 4.80 -6.14
C ILE A 164 -2.84 5.31 -7.44
N VAL A 165 -2.11 6.08 -8.25
CA VAL A 165 -2.63 6.65 -9.50
C VAL A 165 -2.91 5.59 -10.56
N PHE A 166 -2.06 4.56 -10.65
CA PHE A 166 -2.17 3.53 -11.67
C PHE A 166 -2.85 2.25 -11.19
N ALA A 167 -3.19 2.13 -9.91
CA ALA A 167 -4.01 1.03 -9.43
C ALA A 167 -5.44 1.18 -9.97
N LYS A 168 -5.94 0.12 -10.61
CA LYS A 168 -7.35 0.03 -10.98
C LYS A 168 -8.09 -0.69 -9.86
N VAL A 169 -9.27 -0.19 -9.53
CA VAL A 169 -10.18 -0.83 -8.59
C VAL A 169 -11.51 -1.00 -9.30
N GLN A 170 -12.03 -2.22 -9.31
CA GLN A 170 -13.34 -2.56 -9.84
C GLN A 170 -14.11 -3.31 -8.76
N ASP A 171 -15.36 -2.94 -8.58
CA ASP A 171 -16.30 -3.70 -7.75
C ASP A 171 -17.17 -4.53 -8.72
N LEU A 172 -17.34 -5.79 -8.39
CA LEU A 172 -18.02 -6.76 -9.24
C LEU A 172 -18.89 -7.66 -8.38
N THR A 173 -20.11 -7.86 -8.81
CA THR A 173 -21.04 -8.83 -8.23
C THR A 173 -21.29 -9.91 -9.26
N VAL A 174 -21.07 -11.17 -8.91
CA VAL A 174 -21.21 -12.32 -9.84
C VAL A 174 -22.03 -13.38 -9.16
N MET A 175 -23.03 -13.93 -9.88
CA MET A 175 -23.83 -15.02 -9.32
C MET A 175 -23.00 -16.30 -9.14
N PRO A 176 -23.25 -17.06 -8.07
CA PRO A 176 -22.63 -18.38 -7.91
C PRO A 176 -22.92 -19.28 -9.11
N GLY A 177 -21.89 -19.92 -9.66
CA GLY A 177 -21.95 -20.73 -10.87
C GLY A 177 -21.71 -19.97 -12.18
N GLU A 178 -21.53 -18.65 -12.13
CA GLU A 178 -21.27 -17.82 -13.30
C GLU A 178 -19.84 -17.27 -13.36
N SER A 179 -19.46 -16.79 -14.55
CA SER A 179 -18.19 -16.11 -14.80
C SER A 179 -18.41 -14.65 -15.19
N ALA A 180 -17.52 -13.78 -14.77
CA ALA A 180 -17.43 -12.42 -15.26
C ALA A 180 -16.03 -12.13 -15.80
N PHE A 181 -15.94 -11.18 -16.72
CA PHE A 181 -14.70 -10.80 -17.39
C PHE A 181 -14.32 -9.37 -17.05
N LEU A 182 -13.05 -9.17 -16.72
CA LEU A 182 -12.47 -7.84 -16.56
C LEU A 182 -12.12 -7.24 -17.93
N ASP A 183 -11.84 -5.94 -17.97
CA ASP A 183 -11.49 -5.19 -19.18
C ASP A 183 -10.30 -5.79 -19.98
N ASP A 184 -9.39 -6.49 -19.30
CA ASP A 184 -8.21 -7.09 -19.91
C ASP A 184 -8.40 -8.55 -20.33
N GLY A 185 -9.61 -9.10 -20.17
CA GLY A 185 -9.96 -10.48 -20.50
C GLY A 185 -9.69 -11.49 -19.38
N THR A 186 -9.32 -11.05 -18.18
CA THR A 186 -9.25 -11.93 -17.00
C THR A 186 -10.66 -12.43 -16.66
N GLU A 187 -10.83 -13.75 -16.58
CA GLU A 187 -12.08 -14.39 -16.19
C GLU A 187 -12.08 -14.68 -14.70
N ILE A 188 -13.21 -14.38 -14.05
CA ILE A 188 -13.48 -14.69 -12.65
C ILE A 188 -14.71 -15.54 -12.58
N HIS A 189 -14.57 -16.78 -12.16
CA HIS A 189 -15.66 -17.70 -11.94
C HIS A 189 -15.94 -17.81 -10.44
N VAL A 190 -17.20 -17.69 -10.05
CA VAL A 190 -17.64 -17.86 -8.66
C VAL A 190 -18.23 -19.26 -8.51
N ASP A 191 -17.50 -20.16 -7.87
CA ASP A 191 -17.93 -21.54 -7.67
C ASP A 191 -19.07 -21.63 -6.64
N SER A 192 -18.92 -20.89 -5.52
CA SER A 192 -19.95 -20.85 -4.46
C SER A 192 -19.84 -19.58 -3.62
N PHE A 193 -20.96 -19.21 -2.98
CA PHE A 193 -21.02 -18.14 -1.99
C PHE A 193 -21.78 -18.61 -0.76
N ARG A 194 -21.26 -18.30 0.43
CA ARG A 194 -21.89 -18.66 1.69
C ARG A 194 -21.76 -17.53 2.70
N THR A 195 -22.82 -17.30 3.44
CA THR A 195 -22.82 -16.41 4.61
C THR A 195 -22.90 -17.28 5.86
N THR A 196 -22.04 -17.01 6.83
CA THR A 196 -22.07 -17.69 8.12
C THR A 196 -22.21 -16.63 9.21
N ASP A 197 -23.13 -16.89 10.15
CA ASP A 197 -23.28 -16.08 11.36
C ASP A 197 -22.63 -16.83 12.53
N GLU A 198 -21.33 -16.63 12.71
CA GLU A 198 -20.62 -17.11 13.87
C GLU A 198 -20.50 -15.99 14.91
N SER A 199 -21.19 -16.16 16.02
CA SER A 199 -21.16 -15.24 17.19
C SER A 199 -21.76 -13.84 16.95
N GLY A 200 -22.76 -13.67 16.08
CA GLY A 200 -23.39 -12.38 15.81
C GLY A 200 -22.56 -11.46 14.89
N THR A 201 -21.61 -12.04 14.17
CA THR A 201 -20.86 -11.37 13.13
C THR A 201 -21.05 -12.16 11.83
N LEU A 202 -21.68 -11.54 10.83
CA LEU A 202 -21.79 -12.10 9.48
C LEU A 202 -20.39 -12.19 8.85
N ASP A 203 -19.97 -13.39 8.50
CA ASP A 203 -18.77 -13.64 7.70
C ASP A 203 -19.19 -14.08 6.30
N TYR A 204 -18.58 -13.48 5.31
CA TYR A 204 -18.84 -13.73 3.88
C TYR A 204 -17.71 -14.55 3.29
N MET A 205 -18.05 -15.65 2.64
CA MET A 205 -17.12 -16.59 2.09
C MET A 205 -17.48 -16.92 0.64
N SER A 206 -16.60 -16.59 -0.27
CA SER A 206 -16.71 -16.93 -1.70
C SER A 206 -15.66 -17.95 -2.08
N GLU A 207 -16.01 -18.94 -2.86
CA GLU A 207 -15.08 -19.81 -3.55
C GLU A 207 -15.00 -19.34 -5.00
N ILE A 208 -13.80 -18.89 -5.42
CA ILE A 208 -13.59 -18.32 -6.76
C ILE A 208 -12.42 -18.98 -7.46
N SER A 209 -12.49 -19.07 -8.77
CA SER A 209 -11.36 -19.40 -9.64
C SER A 209 -11.10 -18.26 -10.63
N VAL A 210 -9.84 -17.99 -10.90
CA VAL A 210 -9.40 -16.88 -11.75
C VAL A 210 -8.53 -17.41 -12.87
N ILE A 211 -8.85 -17.00 -14.12
CA ILE A 211 -8.07 -17.35 -15.30
C ILE A 211 -7.56 -16.05 -15.92
N LEU A 212 -6.22 -15.90 -15.99
CA LEU A 212 -5.59 -14.75 -16.60
C LEU A 212 -5.61 -14.84 -18.15
N PRO A 213 -5.44 -13.70 -18.86
CA PRO A 213 -5.44 -13.68 -20.34
C PRO A 213 -4.40 -14.58 -21.00
N ASP A 214 -3.33 -14.92 -20.29
CA ASP A 214 -2.27 -15.85 -20.75
C ASP A 214 -2.62 -17.32 -20.51
N GLY A 215 -3.78 -17.61 -19.90
CA GLY A 215 -4.27 -18.95 -19.60
C GLY A 215 -3.82 -19.51 -18.25
N GLU A 216 -3.07 -18.74 -17.45
CA GLU A 216 -2.72 -19.17 -16.09
C GLU A 216 -3.99 -19.20 -15.22
N ASN A 217 -4.21 -20.33 -14.53
CA ASN A 217 -5.40 -20.58 -13.71
C ASN A 217 -5.02 -20.70 -12.25
N SER A 218 -5.73 -19.97 -11.37
CA SER A 218 -5.49 -20.04 -9.92
C SER A 218 -5.93 -21.37 -9.30
N GLY A 219 -6.86 -22.07 -9.95
CA GLY A 219 -7.68 -23.09 -9.30
C GLY A 219 -8.74 -22.45 -8.38
N SER A 220 -9.56 -23.26 -7.75
CA SER A 220 -10.59 -22.78 -6.81
C SER A 220 -9.96 -22.39 -5.48
N HIS A 221 -10.27 -21.18 -5.01
CA HIS A 221 -9.77 -20.59 -3.77
C HIS A 221 -10.88 -19.94 -2.96
N GLU A 222 -10.85 -20.16 -1.66
CA GLU A 222 -11.73 -19.50 -0.72
C GLU A 222 -11.24 -18.06 -0.44
N VAL A 223 -12.14 -17.09 -0.56
CA VAL A 223 -11.90 -15.66 -0.27
C VAL A 223 -12.85 -15.21 0.82
N ARG A 224 -12.30 -14.62 1.87
CA ARG A 224 -13.03 -14.05 3.01
C ARG A 224 -12.78 -12.56 3.16
N VAL A 225 -13.58 -11.89 3.99
CA VAL A 225 -13.49 -10.44 4.21
C VAL A 225 -12.07 -9.98 4.54
N ASN A 226 -11.31 -10.74 5.35
CA ASN A 226 -9.95 -10.39 5.76
C ASN A 226 -8.86 -11.25 5.11
N GLU A 227 -9.23 -12.21 4.26
CA GLU A 227 -8.32 -13.14 3.60
C GLU A 227 -8.47 -13.06 2.08
N PRO A 228 -7.88 -12.02 1.44
CA PRO A 228 -8.00 -11.81 0.01
C PRO A 228 -7.14 -12.80 -0.79
N LEU A 229 -7.66 -13.29 -1.90
CA LEU A 229 -6.88 -14.01 -2.90
C LEU A 229 -5.91 -13.05 -3.60
N ARG A 230 -4.66 -13.49 -3.78
CA ARG A 230 -3.65 -12.82 -4.60
C ARG A 230 -3.24 -13.72 -5.75
N PHE A 231 -3.51 -13.28 -6.96
CA PHE A 231 -3.15 -14.04 -8.15
C PHE A 231 -2.73 -13.09 -9.28
N GLY A 232 -1.57 -13.35 -9.87
CA GLY A 232 -0.97 -12.43 -10.84
C GLY A 232 -0.78 -11.02 -10.27
N ASN A 233 -1.29 -10.03 -10.98
CA ASN A 233 -1.27 -8.62 -10.59
C ASN A 233 -2.51 -8.17 -9.81
N TYR A 234 -3.37 -9.12 -9.44
CA TYR A 234 -4.66 -8.87 -8.84
C TYR A 234 -4.71 -9.23 -7.36
N LYS A 235 -5.60 -8.53 -6.66
CA LYS A 235 -6.08 -8.89 -5.33
C LYS A 235 -7.60 -8.86 -5.34
N PHE A 236 -8.20 -9.97 -4.97
CA PHE A 236 -9.64 -10.16 -4.87
C PHE A 236 -10.05 -10.12 -3.40
N TYR A 237 -10.90 -9.17 -3.06
CA TYR A 237 -11.40 -9.00 -1.69
C TYR A 237 -12.89 -9.32 -1.67
N GLN A 238 -13.32 -10.12 -0.72
CA GLN A 238 -14.72 -10.20 -0.34
C GLN A 238 -15.09 -8.92 0.41
N GLN A 239 -16.06 -8.18 -0.09
CA GLN A 239 -16.42 -6.88 0.48
C GLN A 239 -17.80 -6.86 1.10
N SER A 240 -18.78 -7.44 0.43
CA SER A 240 -20.18 -7.45 0.81
C SER A 240 -20.88 -8.66 0.19
N ASP A 241 -22.12 -8.83 0.50
CA ASP A 241 -23.07 -9.55 -0.31
C ASP A 241 -23.99 -8.56 -1.02
N GLY A 242 -24.65 -9.04 -2.03
CA GLY A 242 -25.67 -8.31 -2.76
C GLY A 242 -26.79 -9.26 -3.16
N THR A 243 -27.97 -8.72 -3.31
CA THR A 243 -29.07 -9.46 -3.88
C THR A 243 -29.20 -9.09 -5.35
N ILE A 244 -29.01 -10.06 -6.23
CA ILE A 244 -29.12 -9.90 -7.67
C ILE A 244 -30.44 -10.52 -8.13
N GLY A 245 -31.14 -9.81 -9.01
CA GLY A 245 -32.26 -10.38 -9.73
C GLY A 245 -31.80 -11.48 -10.69
N SER A 246 -32.61 -12.48 -10.88
CA SER A 246 -32.36 -13.52 -11.85
C SER A 246 -33.56 -13.74 -12.73
N GLY A 247 -33.33 -14.17 -13.98
CA GLY A 247 -34.40 -14.46 -14.92
C GLY A 247 -33.96 -15.38 -16.04
N VAL A 248 -34.90 -15.70 -16.88
CA VAL A 248 -34.67 -16.42 -18.13
C VAL A 248 -35.22 -15.59 -19.28
N ILE A 249 -34.40 -15.34 -20.27
CA ILE A 249 -34.81 -14.74 -21.53
C ILE A 249 -35.16 -15.87 -22.49
N ILE A 250 -36.37 -15.79 -23.07
CA ILE A 250 -36.87 -16.71 -24.07
C ILE A 250 -36.96 -15.95 -25.38
N ASN A 251 -36.27 -16.41 -26.40
CA ASN A 251 -36.42 -15.89 -27.76
C ASN A 251 -37.67 -16.53 -28.37
N GLU A 252 -38.69 -15.72 -28.72
CA GLU A 252 -39.98 -16.19 -29.20
C GLU A 252 -39.93 -16.81 -30.60
N GLU A 253 -38.89 -16.49 -31.40
CA GLU A 253 -38.77 -17.03 -32.77
C GLU A 253 -38.20 -18.46 -32.80
N ASN A 254 -37.24 -18.77 -31.94
CA ASN A 254 -36.55 -20.06 -31.96
C ASN A 254 -36.75 -20.89 -30.67
N GLY A 255 -37.39 -20.31 -29.65
CA GLY A 255 -37.63 -20.96 -28.38
C GLY A 255 -36.33 -21.18 -27.53
N GLU A 256 -35.27 -20.47 -27.84
CA GLU A 256 -34.02 -20.55 -27.09
C GLU A 256 -34.16 -19.84 -25.72
N GLU A 257 -33.76 -20.55 -24.66
CA GLU A 257 -33.82 -20.06 -23.29
C GLU A 257 -32.39 -19.78 -22.78
N ASN A 258 -32.18 -18.58 -22.28
CA ASN A 258 -30.90 -18.19 -21.68
C ASN A 258 -31.12 -17.60 -20.29
N SER A 259 -30.42 -18.11 -19.27
CA SER A 259 -30.43 -17.52 -17.95
C SER A 259 -29.70 -16.18 -17.98
N ILE A 260 -30.19 -15.20 -17.22
CA ILE A 260 -29.59 -13.87 -17.11
C ILE A 260 -29.54 -13.39 -15.66
N ALA A 261 -28.43 -12.76 -15.30
CA ALA A 261 -28.29 -11.95 -14.10
C ALA A 261 -28.86 -10.55 -14.37
N LEU A 262 -29.65 -10.05 -13.44
CA LEU A 262 -30.29 -8.74 -13.50
C LEU A 262 -29.75 -7.89 -12.34
N ASP A 263 -28.49 -7.45 -12.48
CA ASP A 263 -27.76 -6.70 -11.45
C ASP A 263 -27.72 -5.19 -11.70
N GLU A 264 -27.71 -4.77 -12.96
CA GLU A 264 -27.71 -3.37 -13.37
C GLU A 264 -28.81 -3.11 -14.38
N GLU A 265 -29.20 -1.83 -14.52
CA GLU A 265 -30.13 -1.40 -15.57
C GLU A 265 -29.64 -1.84 -16.95
N CYS A 266 -30.43 -2.59 -17.67
CA CYS A 266 -30.05 -3.08 -18.99
C CYS A 266 -31.23 -3.09 -19.97
N PHE A 267 -30.92 -2.95 -21.27
CA PHE A 267 -31.93 -3.06 -22.34
C PHE A 267 -31.78 -4.38 -23.08
N LEU A 268 -32.75 -5.25 -22.90
CA LEU A 268 -32.86 -6.55 -23.54
C LEU A 268 -33.61 -6.39 -24.85
N THR A 269 -32.94 -6.60 -25.97
CA THR A 269 -33.52 -6.36 -27.29
C THR A 269 -32.91 -7.27 -28.35
N LEU A 270 -33.67 -7.65 -29.36
CA LEU A 270 -33.18 -8.35 -30.56
C LEU A 270 -32.95 -7.40 -31.73
N ASP A 271 -33.72 -6.33 -31.85
CA ASP A 271 -33.71 -5.40 -32.98
C ASP A 271 -33.09 -4.04 -32.66
N GLY A 272 -32.75 -3.78 -31.38
CA GLY A 272 -32.23 -2.52 -30.89
C GLY A 272 -33.25 -1.39 -30.77
N ALA A 273 -34.51 -1.61 -31.12
CA ALA A 273 -35.57 -0.60 -31.12
C ALA A 273 -36.68 -0.92 -30.13
N THR A 274 -37.11 -2.18 -30.09
CA THR A 274 -38.15 -2.68 -29.16
C THR A 274 -37.53 -3.71 -28.21
N GLY A 275 -38.10 -3.88 -27.01
CA GLY A 275 -37.57 -4.81 -26.03
C GLY A 275 -38.00 -4.53 -24.61
N ILE A 276 -37.26 -5.08 -23.67
CA ILE A 276 -37.48 -4.96 -22.23
C ILE A 276 -36.35 -4.18 -21.62
N TYR A 277 -36.67 -3.05 -21.00
CA TYR A 277 -35.69 -2.28 -20.20
C TYR A 277 -35.83 -2.66 -18.73
N TYR A 278 -34.84 -3.34 -18.18
CA TYR A 278 -34.77 -3.65 -16.77
C TYR A 278 -34.31 -2.42 -15.98
N GLN A 279 -35.09 -2.01 -14.98
CA GLN A 279 -34.84 -0.80 -14.18
C GLN A 279 -34.32 -1.11 -12.78
N GLY A 280 -34.52 -2.31 -12.25
CA GLY A 280 -34.00 -2.73 -10.97
C GLY A 280 -34.88 -3.73 -10.22
N LEU A 281 -34.27 -4.31 -9.18
CA LEU A 281 -34.92 -5.17 -8.18
C LEU A 281 -35.05 -4.39 -6.87
N TYR A 282 -36.27 -4.39 -6.33
CA TYR A 282 -36.60 -3.68 -5.10
C TYR A 282 -37.10 -4.67 -4.02
N PRO A 283 -36.69 -4.47 -2.72
CA PRO A 283 -37.05 -5.40 -1.65
C PRO A 283 -38.52 -5.55 -1.38
N GLY A 284 -39.30 -4.55 -1.70
CA GLY A 284 -40.75 -4.60 -1.51
C GLY A 284 -41.48 -3.55 -2.34
N PHE A 285 -42.76 -3.80 -2.55
CA PHE A 285 -43.62 -2.93 -3.31
C PHE A 285 -45.04 -2.93 -2.72
N LYS A 286 -45.73 -1.83 -2.88
CA LYS A 286 -47.16 -1.70 -2.61
C LYS A 286 -47.76 -0.59 -3.45
N TYR A 287 -49.07 -0.64 -3.66
CA TYR A 287 -49.82 0.51 -4.17
C TYR A 287 -50.28 1.38 -2.99
N ASP A 288 -50.31 2.70 -3.17
CA ASP A 288 -50.93 3.62 -2.24
C ASP A 288 -52.47 3.63 -2.40
N GLU A 289 -53.17 4.46 -1.60
CA GLU A 289 -54.63 4.59 -1.65
C GLU A 289 -55.14 5.18 -3.00
N ASP A 290 -54.28 5.88 -3.73
CA ASP A 290 -54.54 6.49 -5.03
C ASP A 290 -54.14 5.57 -6.18
N GLY A 291 -53.67 4.35 -5.91
CA GLY A 291 -53.21 3.37 -6.90
C GLY A 291 -51.85 3.67 -7.52
N GLN A 292 -51.03 4.55 -6.90
CA GLN A 292 -49.68 4.79 -7.34
C GLN A 292 -48.73 3.74 -6.75
N LEU A 293 -47.73 3.34 -7.57
CA LEU A 293 -46.71 2.39 -7.17
C LEU A 293 -45.74 3.01 -6.13
N LEU A 294 -45.72 2.43 -4.95
CA LEU A 294 -44.73 2.76 -3.91
C LEU A 294 -43.71 1.65 -3.81
N ILE A 295 -42.47 1.97 -4.14
CA ILE A 295 -41.34 1.05 -4.08
C ILE A 295 -40.56 1.29 -2.78
N ASN A 296 -40.24 0.22 -2.08
CA ASN A 296 -39.33 0.29 -0.96
C ASN A 296 -37.88 0.33 -1.47
N THR A 297 -37.27 1.52 -1.42
CA THR A 297 -35.87 1.75 -1.79
C THR A 297 -34.92 1.67 -0.59
N GLY A 298 -35.43 1.30 0.59
CA GLY A 298 -34.60 1.16 1.80
C GLY A 298 -33.65 -0.03 1.68
N SER A 299 -32.51 0.09 2.35
CA SER A 299 -31.50 -0.97 2.52
C SER A 299 -31.98 -2.07 3.47
N SER A 300 -33.22 -2.59 3.28
CA SER A 300 -33.69 -3.70 4.10
C SER A 300 -33.18 -4.99 3.48
N GLU A 301 -32.51 -5.80 4.30
CA GLU A 301 -32.12 -7.17 3.95
C GLU A 301 -33.34 -8.10 3.78
N ASP A 302 -34.56 -7.57 4.00
CA ASP A 302 -35.80 -8.32 3.94
C ASP A 302 -36.46 -8.16 2.57
N TYR A 303 -36.17 -9.09 1.66
CA TYR A 303 -36.85 -9.26 0.38
C TYR A 303 -38.12 -10.12 0.52
N SER A 304 -38.96 -9.75 1.45
CA SER A 304 -40.21 -10.51 1.73
C SER A 304 -41.23 -10.41 0.61
N ASN A 305 -41.17 -9.35 -0.20
CA ASN A 305 -42.06 -9.14 -1.36
C ASN A 305 -41.27 -8.43 -2.49
N PRO A 306 -40.22 -9.06 -3.04
CA PRO A 306 -39.37 -8.43 -4.05
C PRO A 306 -40.14 -8.17 -5.34
N VAL A 307 -39.84 -7.03 -5.99
CA VAL A 307 -40.42 -6.64 -7.27
C VAL A 307 -39.32 -6.26 -8.25
N TYR A 308 -39.40 -6.82 -9.44
CA TYR A 308 -38.61 -6.46 -10.58
C TYR A 308 -39.31 -5.36 -11.34
N LEU A 309 -38.71 -4.19 -11.45
CA LEU A 309 -39.27 -3.10 -12.23
C LEU A 309 -38.69 -3.15 -13.64
N ILE A 310 -39.56 -3.29 -14.62
CA ILE A 310 -39.21 -3.27 -16.04
C ILE A 310 -39.99 -2.23 -16.78
N ALA A 311 -39.50 -1.81 -17.95
CA ALA A 311 -40.29 -1.07 -18.92
C ALA A 311 -40.33 -1.83 -20.23
N ARG A 312 -41.55 -2.10 -20.74
CA ARG A 312 -41.76 -2.62 -22.11
C ARG A 312 -41.60 -1.49 -23.09
N VAL A 313 -40.68 -1.59 -24.02
CA VAL A 313 -40.42 -0.61 -25.07
C VAL A 313 -41.00 -1.19 -26.36
N THR A 314 -42.05 -0.55 -26.87
CA THR A 314 -42.75 -0.93 -28.11
C THR A 314 -42.79 0.24 -29.07
N GLU A 315 -43.20 0.06 -30.30
CA GLU A 315 -43.38 1.16 -31.26
C GLU A 315 -44.40 2.23 -30.80
N GLU A 316 -45.32 1.84 -29.91
CA GLU A 316 -46.36 2.73 -29.36
C GLU A 316 -45.87 3.57 -28.17
N GLY A 317 -44.76 3.18 -27.55
CA GLY A 317 -44.16 3.86 -26.40
C GLY A 317 -43.56 2.94 -25.37
N MET A 318 -43.31 3.51 -24.19
CA MET A 318 -42.73 2.82 -23.05
C MET A 318 -43.75 2.68 -21.92
N GLU A 319 -43.94 1.47 -21.42
CA GLU A 319 -44.86 1.15 -20.32
C GLU A 319 -44.06 0.48 -19.17
N THR A 320 -44.08 1.07 -17.99
CA THR A 320 -43.44 0.48 -16.80
C THR A 320 -44.39 -0.57 -16.18
N VAL A 321 -43.83 -1.76 -15.93
CA VAL A 321 -44.55 -2.92 -15.41
C VAL A 321 -43.79 -3.51 -14.23
N PRO A 322 -44.39 -3.67 -13.05
CA PRO A 322 -43.81 -4.46 -11.97
C PRO A 322 -44.02 -5.95 -12.25
N LEU A 323 -42.96 -6.74 -12.07
CA LEU A 323 -43.02 -8.21 -12.15
C LEU A 323 -42.68 -8.82 -10.81
N PHE A 324 -43.44 -9.81 -10.40
CA PHE A 324 -43.17 -10.64 -9.23
C PHE A 324 -42.49 -11.95 -9.65
N VAL A 325 -41.86 -12.61 -8.71
CA VAL A 325 -41.23 -13.91 -8.94
C VAL A 325 -42.20 -14.88 -9.64
N GLY A 326 -41.76 -15.38 -10.77
CA GLY A 326 -42.56 -16.26 -11.65
C GLY A 326 -43.39 -15.55 -12.74
N ASP A 327 -43.48 -14.22 -12.67
CA ASP A 327 -44.16 -13.45 -13.74
C ASP A 327 -43.29 -13.36 -15.01
N GLU A 328 -43.96 -13.09 -16.12
CA GLU A 328 -43.37 -12.98 -17.44
C GLU A 328 -43.79 -11.67 -18.12
N ALA A 329 -42.87 -11.08 -18.89
CA ALA A 329 -43.17 -9.94 -19.74
C ALA A 329 -42.56 -10.13 -21.12
N SER A 330 -43.32 -9.79 -22.15
CA SER A 330 -42.90 -9.92 -23.54
C SER A 330 -42.81 -8.56 -24.22
N ALA A 331 -41.75 -8.31 -24.96
CA ALA A 331 -41.57 -7.18 -25.86
C ALA A 331 -40.43 -7.47 -26.87
N GLY A 332 -40.56 -6.98 -28.11
CA GLY A 332 -39.53 -7.09 -29.13
C GLY A 332 -39.09 -8.51 -29.48
N GLY A 333 -40.06 -9.46 -29.48
CA GLY A 333 -39.80 -10.88 -29.82
C GLY A 333 -39.06 -11.67 -28.73
N MET A 334 -38.99 -11.10 -27.53
CA MET A 334 -38.41 -11.75 -26.34
C MET A 334 -39.38 -11.77 -25.19
N THR A 335 -39.31 -12.83 -24.39
CA THR A 335 -40.02 -12.93 -23.11
C THR A 335 -38.99 -13.04 -21.98
N LEU A 336 -39.09 -12.15 -21.01
CA LEU A 336 -38.32 -12.22 -19.74
C LEU A 336 -39.23 -12.86 -18.68
N LYS A 337 -38.81 -13.97 -18.13
CA LYS A 337 -39.36 -14.59 -16.94
C LYS A 337 -38.45 -14.33 -15.76
N VAL A 338 -38.98 -13.70 -14.68
CA VAL A 338 -38.19 -13.41 -13.49
C VAL A 338 -38.27 -14.55 -12.48
N ASN A 339 -37.12 -14.88 -11.90
CA ASN A 339 -36.97 -15.93 -10.89
C ASN A 339 -36.74 -15.33 -9.51
N GLU A 340 -36.54 -16.20 -8.49
CA GLU A 340 -36.12 -15.75 -7.18
C GLU A 340 -34.76 -15.02 -7.27
N ALA A 341 -34.65 -13.94 -6.50
CA ALA A 341 -33.38 -13.22 -6.38
C ALA A 341 -32.32 -14.08 -5.69
N VAL A 342 -31.09 -13.96 -6.11
CA VAL A 342 -29.95 -14.75 -5.62
C VAL A 342 -29.03 -13.86 -4.83
N THR A 343 -28.59 -14.35 -3.65
CA THR A 343 -27.52 -13.68 -2.91
C THR A 343 -26.17 -13.99 -3.56
N ALA A 344 -25.45 -12.94 -3.92
CA ALA A 344 -24.20 -13.03 -4.64
C ALA A 344 -23.09 -12.28 -3.91
N PRO A 345 -21.81 -12.70 -4.05
CA PRO A 345 -20.70 -12.00 -3.45
C PRO A 345 -20.40 -10.67 -4.14
N GLY A 346 -20.25 -9.62 -3.36
CA GLY A 346 -19.64 -8.38 -3.80
C GLY A 346 -18.10 -8.49 -3.69
N LEU A 347 -17.43 -8.58 -4.82
CA LEU A 347 -15.97 -8.70 -4.91
C LEU A 347 -15.36 -7.36 -5.29
N ARG A 348 -14.37 -6.90 -4.51
CA ARG A 348 -13.52 -5.77 -4.89
C ARG A 348 -12.21 -6.27 -5.44
N ILE A 349 -11.93 -5.92 -6.68
CA ILE A 349 -10.75 -6.35 -7.42
C ILE A 349 -9.80 -5.16 -7.54
N LYS A 350 -8.58 -5.34 -7.03
CA LYS A 350 -7.51 -4.35 -7.16
C LYS A 350 -6.44 -4.88 -8.08
N GLN A 351 -6.26 -4.24 -9.23
CA GLN A 351 -5.17 -4.52 -10.16
C GLN A 351 -4.02 -3.54 -9.91
N MET A 352 -2.81 -4.08 -9.70
CA MET A 352 -1.60 -3.28 -9.61
C MET A 352 -0.62 -3.71 -10.70
N PRO A 353 -0.11 -2.77 -11.53
CA PRO A 353 0.90 -3.12 -12.55
C PRO A 353 2.13 -3.77 -11.90
N GLY A 354 2.55 -4.95 -12.39
CA GLY A 354 3.67 -5.71 -11.81
C GLY A 354 4.97 -4.91 -11.74
N VAL A 355 5.21 -4.04 -12.72
CA VAL A 355 6.35 -3.11 -12.73
C VAL A 355 6.33 -2.18 -11.51
N MET A 356 5.16 -1.71 -11.07
CA MET A 356 5.05 -0.83 -9.90
C MET A 356 5.34 -1.57 -8.60
N LEU A 357 4.91 -2.83 -8.50
CA LEU A 357 5.26 -3.70 -7.36
C LEU A 357 6.77 -3.97 -7.32
N GLY A 358 7.39 -4.24 -8.46
CA GLY A 358 8.83 -4.41 -8.58
C GLY A 358 9.59 -3.15 -8.15
N LEU A 359 9.17 -1.97 -8.62
CA LEU A 359 9.75 -0.69 -8.21
C LEU A 359 9.60 -0.45 -6.70
N LEU A 360 8.44 -0.74 -6.13
CA LEU A 360 8.21 -0.58 -4.68
C LEU A 360 9.16 -1.48 -3.87
N TYR A 361 9.35 -2.73 -4.31
CA TYR A 361 10.29 -3.65 -3.70
C TYR A 361 11.74 -3.14 -3.76
N VAL A 362 12.19 -2.66 -4.92
CA VAL A 362 13.53 -2.09 -5.11
C VAL A 362 13.74 -0.89 -4.19
N VAL A 363 12.78 0.03 -4.15
CA VAL A 363 12.88 1.24 -3.32
C VAL A 363 12.89 0.90 -1.82
N PHE A 364 12.08 -0.07 -1.40
CA PHE A 364 12.10 -0.56 -0.02
C PHE A 364 13.44 -1.20 0.35
N THR A 365 14.01 -2.00 -0.54
CA THR A 365 15.35 -2.59 -0.36
C THR A 365 16.43 -1.50 -0.24
N LEU A 366 16.37 -0.45 -1.07
CA LEU A 366 17.25 0.70 -0.97
C LEU A 366 17.12 1.43 0.38
N MET A 367 15.89 1.54 0.89
CA MET A 367 15.62 2.14 2.21
C MET A 367 16.26 1.32 3.33
N VAL A 368 16.12 0.00 3.32
CA VAL A 368 16.74 -0.90 4.30
C VAL A 368 18.26 -0.84 4.20
N ALA A 369 18.82 -0.85 2.99
CA ALA A 369 20.26 -0.71 2.76
C ALA A 369 20.79 0.64 3.26
N SER A 370 20.04 1.73 3.07
CA SER A 370 20.41 3.06 3.56
C SER A 370 20.41 3.16 5.09
N LEU A 371 19.48 2.49 5.75
CA LEU A 371 19.47 2.32 7.21
C LEU A 371 20.72 1.61 7.67
N TRP A 372 21.04 0.47 7.04
CA TRP A 372 22.26 -0.28 7.36
C TRP A 372 23.51 0.57 7.20
N LEU A 373 23.66 1.30 6.08
CA LEU A 373 24.76 2.24 5.86
C LEU A 373 24.84 3.32 6.94
N THR A 374 23.69 3.84 7.37
CA THR A 374 23.64 4.91 8.37
C THR A 374 24.06 4.44 9.75
N PHE A 375 23.66 3.25 10.16
CA PHE A 375 23.89 2.76 11.52
C PHE A 375 25.18 1.93 11.66
N PHE A 376 25.50 1.11 10.67
CA PHE A 376 26.60 0.14 10.77
C PHE A 376 27.87 0.53 10.00
N CYS A 377 27.78 1.42 8.99
CA CYS A 377 28.92 1.88 8.23
C CYS A 377 29.37 3.28 8.68
N SER A 378 29.97 3.41 9.86
CA SER A 378 30.49 4.71 10.33
C SER A 378 31.89 4.96 9.78
N PRO A 379 32.15 6.15 9.16
CA PRO A 379 33.49 6.54 8.73
C PRO A 379 34.42 6.73 9.93
N VAL A 380 35.56 6.09 9.88
CA VAL A 380 36.61 6.18 10.92
C VAL A 380 37.97 6.31 10.27
N CYS A 381 38.83 7.09 10.87
CA CYS A 381 40.24 7.19 10.51
C CYS A 381 41.09 7.16 11.79
N ILE A 382 42.06 6.28 11.80
CA ILE A 382 43.12 6.22 12.85
C ILE A 382 44.41 6.72 12.22
N ARG A 383 44.95 7.81 12.74
CA ARG A 383 46.25 8.35 12.36
C ARG A 383 47.30 7.80 13.32
N ILE A 384 48.34 7.16 12.80
CA ILE A 384 49.50 6.72 13.54
C ILE A 384 50.68 7.55 13.05
N ALA A 385 51.42 8.19 13.99
CA ALA A 385 52.61 8.95 13.73
C ALA A 385 53.61 8.74 14.86
N ASP A 386 54.86 9.27 14.70
CA ASP A 386 55.87 9.19 15.72
C ASP A 386 55.37 9.79 17.05
N GLY A 387 55.38 8.97 18.11
CA GLY A 387 54.97 9.36 19.45
C GLY A 387 53.50 9.21 19.79
N GLY A 388 52.61 8.79 18.86
CA GLY A 388 51.20 8.59 19.24
C GLY A 388 50.26 8.29 18.10
N PHE A 389 48.98 8.20 18.47
CA PHE A 389 47.90 8.06 17.51
C PHE A 389 46.73 9.01 17.80
N ALA A 390 45.87 9.20 16.80
CA ALA A 390 44.65 9.97 16.91
C ALA A 390 43.50 9.27 16.19
N ILE A 391 42.30 9.34 16.74
CA ILE A 391 41.08 8.79 16.18
C ILE A 391 40.19 9.92 15.70
N SER A 392 39.70 9.82 14.47
CA SER A 392 38.78 10.77 13.86
C SER A 392 37.53 10.05 13.36
N SER A 393 36.37 10.53 13.79
CA SER A 393 35.06 10.08 13.27
C SER A 393 34.09 11.25 13.21
N PRO A 394 33.22 11.33 12.18
CA PRO A 394 32.15 12.31 12.15
C PRO A 394 31.02 12.01 13.16
N LYS A 395 31.06 10.81 13.78
CA LYS A 395 30.13 10.40 14.83
C LYS A 395 30.89 10.24 16.14
N PRO A 396 30.67 11.11 17.15
CA PRO A 396 31.38 11.08 18.42
C PRO A 396 31.32 9.72 19.14
N GLN A 397 30.15 9.08 19.15
CA GLN A 397 29.94 7.77 19.79
C GLN A 397 30.80 6.67 19.16
N THR A 398 30.93 6.65 17.82
CA THR A 398 31.78 5.69 17.13
C THR A 398 33.24 5.94 17.40
N GLY A 399 33.67 7.20 17.54
CA GLY A 399 34.99 7.59 17.92
C GLY A 399 35.35 7.06 19.31
N LEU A 400 34.48 7.30 20.30
CA LEU A 400 34.69 6.85 21.68
C LEU A 400 34.78 5.33 21.82
N LEU A 401 33.87 4.58 21.17
CA LEU A 401 33.88 3.10 21.19
C LEU A 401 35.19 2.54 20.59
N LEU A 402 35.66 3.14 19.50
CA LEU A 402 36.90 2.75 18.85
C LEU A 402 38.14 3.10 19.70
N GLU A 403 38.09 4.23 20.41
CA GLU A 403 39.11 4.66 21.38
C GLU A 403 39.25 3.62 22.49
N LEU A 404 38.15 3.24 23.15
CA LEU A 404 38.12 2.20 24.18
C LEU A 404 38.61 0.83 23.66
N GLU A 405 38.25 0.44 22.45
CA GLU A 405 38.71 -0.81 21.83
C GLU A 405 40.21 -0.77 21.52
N THR A 406 40.73 0.38 21.08
CA THR A 406 42.14 0.55 20.76
C THR A 406 43.00 0.63 22.01
N GLU A 407 42.55 1.34 23.05
CA GLU A 407 43.21 1.39 24.35
C GLU A 407 43.23 0.03 25.04
N GLY A 408 42.09 -0.71 24.98
CA GLY A 408 42.04 -2.07 25.53
C GLY A 408 42.99 -3.03 24.81
N PHE A 409 43.15 -2.88 23.51
CA PHE A 409 44.14 -3.66 22.75
C PHE A 409 45.57 -3.34 23.16
N ILE A 410 45.93 -2.06 23.30
CA ILE A 410 47.24 -1.61 23.72
C ILE A 410 47.55 -2.05 25.17
N ALA A 411 46.56 -1.92 26.08
CA ALA A 411 46.70 -2.40 27.47
C ALA A 411 46.91 -3.92 27.57
N GLY A 412 46.25 -4.68 26.67
CA GLY A 412 46.48 -6.13 26.55
C GLY A 412 47.89 -6.49 26.12
N LEU A 413 48.47 -5.71 25.23
CA LEU A 413 49.88 -5.88 24.80
C LEU A 413 50.90 -5.63 25.93
N SER A 414 50.68 -4.57 26.74
CA SER A 414 51.55 -4.27 27.90
C SER A 414 51.42 -5.31 29.01
N GLY A 415 50.24 -5.91 29.21
CA GLY A 415 50.06 -6.98 30.20
C GLY A 415 50.71 -8.32 29.81
N GLU A 416 50.87 -8.61 28.52
CA GLU A 416 51.59 -9.80 28.03
C GLU A 416 53.13 -9.66 28.21
N GLU A 417 53.67 -8.45 28.11
CA GLU A 417 55.10 -8.20 28.38
C GLU A 417 55.43 -8.36 29.85
N ASP A 418 54.62 -7.89 30.78
CA ASP A 418 54.80 -8.03 32.22
C ASP A 418 54.75 -9.50 32.69
N THR A 419 53.94 -10.33 32.04
CA THR A 419 53.86 -11.76 32.34
C THR A 419 55.02 -12.58 31.75
N ALA A 420 55.62 -12.13 30.64
CA ALA A 420 56.80 -12.77 30.04
C ALA A 420 58.09 -12.47 30.76
N ASP A 421 58.19 -11.28 31.37
CA ASP A 421 59.38 -10.89 32.15
C ASP A 421 59.37 -11.45 33.58
N SER A 422 58.22 -11.75 34.13
CA SER A 422 58.06 -12.42 35.44
C SER A 422 58.29 -13.95 35.41
N SER A 423 58.52 -14.53 34.23
CA SER A 423 58.76 -15.98 34.01
C SER A 423 60.24 -16.29 33.66
N LYS A 424 61.13 -15.33 33.72
CA LYS A 424 62.61 -15.49 33.68
C LYS A 424 63.22 -15.30 35.07
#